data_c3de33b310315ce14c0875a513b95b8f
#
_entry.id   c3de33b310315ce14c0875a513b95b8f
#
_cell.length_a   1.000
_cell.length_b   1.000
_cell.length_c   1.000
_cell.angle_alpha   90.00
_cell.angle_beta   90.00
_cell.angle_gamma   90.00
#
_symmetry.space_group_name_H-M   'P 1'
#
loop_
_entity.id
_entity.type
_entity.pdbx_description
1 polymer ?
#
loop_
_entity_poly.entity_id
_entity_poly.type
_entity_poly.pdbx_seq_one_letter_code
_entity_poly.pdbx_strand_id
1 'polypeptide(L)'
;MNKFPVTVHTNSGGIKFTNDQEVAVNGLIDFIGASWSDKNYINALCGAGGVGKTFVTKYVIENCKFSNSVIFCAAPTHKACRVLSTAIGGKKVNTIQSLFGFRLDVDIDNFDPNNPAFNPIGKNKMLKDGYSVARLLIIDEASMLNNKLVNYIAKFCREKEIKVLFIGDSHQLPPVNESRSQAFVIASKTYYLREVVRQGVNNPISKLLELLREDISNKYSWKFLEYINLHKHETNEIGAGFTVCGKKEFVDIVNNCFSDEEYTKNIDLYRIIAYTNVRVTAWNDYVRKVIIKGAEKSILNRHDLIMSYTTIVDDFNDIVINNSEEYVIKDIIASVEPTYSFKGFLVRFQAIHGGDVTSPLFIIDHTDNYTCQMYYKQLNTLINDAKAANGKSNRASKWKAYFEFKKKYLISTNIINPTTGTIMFGRDIDYGFAISSHKS
;
A
#
# COMPACT_ATOMS: atom_id res chain seq x y z
N MET A 1 14.04 8.67 43.73
CA MET A 1 13.18 8.67 42.55
C MET A 1 12.70 7.24 42.31
N ASN A 2 11.48 6.95 42.73
CA ASN A 2 10.96 5.59 42.78
C ASN A 2 10.73 5.09 41.36
N LYS A 3 11.45 4.05 40.97
CA LYS A 3 11.08 3.20 39.83
C LYS A 3 9.78 2.52 40.21
N PHE A 4 8.67 2.91 39.56
CA PHE A 4 7.48 2.09 39.59
C PHE A 4 7.78 0.86 38.70
N PRO A 5 7.82 -0.35 39.25
CA PRO A 5 7.75 -1.54 38.44
C PRO A 5 6.34 -1.50 37.81
N VAL A 6 6.26 -1.52 36.47
CA VAL A 6 4.99 -1.79 35.79
C VAL A 6 4.64 -3.23 36.12
N THR A 7 4.01 -3.40 37.27
CA THR A 7 3.40 -4.69 37.64
C THR A 7 2.23 -4.87 36.69
N VAL A 8 2.37 -5.78 35.76
CA VAL A 8 1.27 -6.23 34.89
C VAL A 8 0.21 -6.85 35.80
N HIS A 9 -0.78 -6.05 36.19
CA HIS A 9 -1.96 -6.56 36.90
C HIS A 9 -2.79 -7.37 35.91
N THR A 10 -2.67 -8.67 36.03
CA THR A 10 -3.47 -9.66 35.35
C THR A 10 -4.84 -9.73 35.99
N ASN A 11 -5.88 -9.23 35.33
CA ASN A 11 -7.21 -9.77 35.52
C ASN A 11 -7.33 -10.99 34.60
N SER A 12 -7.32 -12.19 35.19
CA SER A 12 -7.71 -13.50 34.68
C SER A 12 -7.45 -13.75 33.17
N GLY A 13 -6.19 -14.03 32.81
CA GLY A 13 -5.75 -14.33 31.45
C GLY A 13 -4.48 -13.55 31.11
N GLY A 14 -3.40 -13.72 31.90
CA GLY A 14 -2.20 -12.88 31.85
C GLY A 14 -1.56 -12.83 30.48
N ILE A 15 -1.43 -11.62 29.92
CA ILE A 15 -0.61 -11.34 28.75
C ILE A 15 0.83 -11.69 29.10
N LYS A 16 1.39 -12.68 28.39
CA LYS A 16 2.80 -13.08 28.53
C LYS A 16 3.58 -12.45 27.37
N PHE A 17 4.42 -11.49 27.68
CA PHE A 17 5.38 -10.92 26.72
C PHE A 17 6.59 -11.84 26.56
N THR A 18 7.20 -11.83 25.37
CA THR A 18 8.59 -12.26 25.21
C THR A 18 9.53 -11.23 25.82
N ASN A 19 10.79 -11.60 26.07
CA ASN A 19 11.78 -10.66 26.62
C ASN A 19 11.95 -9.42 25.73
N ASP A 20 12.02 -9.60 24.42
CA ASP A 20 12.15 -8.48 23.46
C ASP A 20 10.91 -7.58 23.49
N GLN A 21 9.70 -8.16 23.60
CA GLN A 21 8.46 -7.41 23.70
C GLN A 21 8.37 -6.61 25.01
N GLU A 22 8.77 -7.19 26.14
CA GLU A 22 8.77 -6.50 27.44
C GLU A 22 9.72 -5.31 27.43
N VAL A 23 10.95 -5.50 26.93
CA VAL A 23 11.93 -4.41 26.78
C VAL A 23 11.41 -3.32 25.87
N ALA A 24 10.75 -3.68 24.75
CA ALA A 24 10.18 -2.71 23.82
C ALA A 24 9.02 -1.95 24.45
N VAL A 25 8.08 -2.62 25.10
CA VAL A 25 6.92 -2.00 25.76
C VAL A 25 7.38 -1.00 26.82
N ASN A 26 8.25 -1.42 27.75
CA ASN A 26 8.73 -0.55 28.82
C ASN A 26 9.46 0.66 28.26
N GLY A 27 10.37 0.44 27.31
CA GLY A 27 11.14 1.52 26.72
C GLY A 27 10.32 2.48 25.87
N LEU A 28 9.27 2.01 25.17
CA LEU A 28 8.36 2.87 24.42
C LEU A 28 7.42 3.67 25.33
N ILE A 29 6.92 3.08 26.41
CA ILE A 29 6.13 3.79 27.42
C ILE A 29 6.97 4.90 28.06
N ASP A 30 8.23 4.60 28.45
CA ASP A 30 9.16 5.59 28.98
C ASP A 30 9.45 6.71 27.96
N PHE A 31 9.71 6.36 26.71
CA PHE A 31 9.89 7.31 25.62
C PHE A 31 8.70 8.24 25.48
N ILE A 32 7.48 7.69 25.42
CA ILE A 32 6.24 8.47 25.30
C ILE A 32 6.01 9.29 26.56
N GLY A 33 6.33 8.72 27.74
CA GLY A 33 6.18 9.31 29.05
C GLY A 33 7.12 10.50 29.32
N ALA A 34 8.32 10.50 28.79
CA ALA A 34 9.29 11.57 28.95
C ALA A 34 8.82 12.90 28.35
N SER A 35 9.42 14.02 28.77
CA SER A 35 9.22 15.30 28.11
C SER A 35 9.73 15.26 26.68
N TRP A 36 9.16 16.10 25.80
CA TRP A 36 9.67 16.21 24.44
C TRP A 36 11.11 16.72 24.45
N SER A 37 11.93 16.19 23.55
CA SER A 37 13.32 16.60 23.40
C SER A 37 13.74 16.47 21.94
N ASP A 38 14.40 17.50 21.44
CA ASP A 38 14.94 17.54 20.07
C ASP A 38 15.94 16.40 19.77
N LYS A 39 16.60 15.90 20.79
CA LYS A 39 17.55 14.79 20.66
C LYS A 39 16.90 13.40 20.76
N ASN A 40 15.64 13.31 21.22
CA ASN A 40 14.95 12.05 21.43
C ASN A 40 13.44 12.19 21.20
N TYR A 41 13.02 12.47 19.99
CA TYR A 41 11.61 12.53 19.61
C TYR A 41 11.22 11.46 18.57
N ILE A 42 12.18 10.70 18.06
CA ILE A 42 11.95 9.60 17.12
C ILE A 42 12.50 8.31 17.69
N ASN A 43 11.64 7.30 17.86
CA ASN A 43 12.04 5.93 18.15
C ASN A 43 11.49 4.97 17.11
N ALA A 44 11.99 3.75 17.07
CA ALA A 44 11.52 2.73 16.14
C ALA A 44 11.27 1.38 16.84
N LEU A 45 10.27 0.65 16.32
CA LEU A 45 9.98 -0.75 16.64
C LEU A 45 10.17 -1.59 15.40
N CYS A 46 11.18 -2.44 15.39
CA CYS A 46 11.58 -3.22 14.24
C CYS A 46 11.43 -4.72 14.51
N GLY A 47 11.00 -5.48 13.52
CA GLY A 47 10.93 -6.93 13.63
C GLY A 47 10.23 -7.59 12.46
N ALA A 48 10.38 -8.90 12.38
CA ALA A 48 9.78 -9.73 11.35
C ALA A 48 8.24 -9.71 11.34
N GLY A 49 7.64 -10.28 10.31
CA GLY A 49 6.24 -10.68 10.37
C GLY A 49 6.01 -11.69 11.50
N GLY A 50 4.94 -11.54 12.27
CA GLY A 50 4.57 -12.50 13.31
C GLY A 50 5.29 -12.37 14.66
N VAL A 51 6.22 -11.44 14.85
CA VAL A 51 6.90 -11.18 16.14
C VAL A 51 6.09 -10.33 17.12
N GLY A 52 4.87 -9.90 16.73
CA GLY A 52 3.98 -9.17 17.63
C GLY A 52 4.15 -7.65 17.62
N LYS A 53 4.71 -7.03 16.58
CA LYS A 53 4.83 -5.55 16.47
C LYS A 53 3.49 -4.85 16.75
N THR A 54 2.44 -5.29 16.09
CA THR A 54 1.10 -4.69 16.21
C THR A 54 0.51 -4.90 17.61
N PHE A 55 0.78 -6.04 18.24
CA PHE A 55 0.39 -6.33 19.62
C PHE A 55 1.09 -5.37 20.61
N VAL A 56 2.41 -5.21 20.48
CA VAL A 56 3.18 -4.24 21.29
C VAL A 56 2.66 -2.82 21.05
N THR A 57 2.37 -2.44 19.80
CA THR A 57 1.82 -1.12 19.46
C THR A 57 0.48 -0.87 20.13
N LYS A 58 -0.46 -1.83 20.05
CA LYS A 58 -1.75 -1.75 20.73
C LYS A 58 -1.57 -1.54 22.22
N TYR A 59 -0.76 -2.39 22.85
CA TYR A 59 -0.51 -2.31 24.30
C TYR A 59 0.09 -0.96 24.71
N VAL A 60 1.04 -0.45 23.94
CA VAL A 60 1.66 0.87 24.19
C VAL A 60 0.62 2.00 24.06
N ILE A 61 -0.25 1.97 23.06
CA ILE A 61 -1.33 2.95 22.89
C ILE A 61 -2.29 2.93 24.08
N GLU A 62 -2.65 1.74 24.57
CA GLU A 62 -3.61 1.56 25.68
C GLU A 62 -3.04 1.93 27.04
N ASN A 63 -1.71 1.83 27.22
CA ASN A 63 -1.05 2.00 28.52
C ASN A 63 -0.13 3.23 28.60
N CYS A 64 0.01 4.02 27.55
CA CYS A 64 0.78 5.25 27.61
C CYS A 64 -0.02 6.40 28.25
N LYS A 65 0.68 7.45 28.67
CA LYS A 65 0.08 8.63 29.34
C LYS A 65 -0.80 9.51 28.44
N PHE A 66 -0.74 9.31 27.12
CA PHE A 66 -1.48 10.15 26.18
C PHE A 66 -2.90 9.61 25.94
N SER A 67 -3.87 10.52 25.90
CA SER A 67 -5.22 10.16 25.48
C SER A 67 -5.24 9.81 24.00
N ASN A 68 -6.20 8.98 23.61
CA ASN A 68 -6.37 8.56 22.21
C ASN A 68 -6.55 9.73 21.22
N SER A 69 -7.03 10.88 21.69
CA SER A 69 -7.29 12.07 20.86
C SER A 69 -6.02 12.75 20.36
N VAL A 70 -4.89 12.58 21.05
CA VAL A 70 -3.60 13.20 20.70
C VAL A 70 -2.60 12.19 20.08
N ILE A 71 -3.01 10.93 19.94
CA ILE A 71 -2.25 9.88 19.25
C ILE A 71 -2.79 9.71 17.85
N PHE A 72 -1.95 9.95 16.85
CA PHE A 72 -2.26 9.77 15.44
C PHE A 72 -1.54 8.55 14.88
N CYS A 73 -2.25 7.75 14.09
CA CYS A 73 -1.69 6.57 13.45
C CYS A 73 -1.78 6.72 11.93
N ALA A 74 -0.73 6.30 11.23
CA ALA A 74 -0.64 6.36 9.79
C ALA A 74 0.07 5.13 9.20
N ALA A 75 -0.15 4.88 7.91
CA ALA A 75 0.59 3.88 7.14
C ALA A 75 0.71 4.35 5.68
N PRO A 76 1.62 3.77 4.87
CA PRO A 76 1.82 4.16 3.47
C PRO A 76 0.63 3.87 2.56
N THR A 77 -0.12 2.79 2.82
CA THR A 77 -1.20 2.30 1.95
C THR A 77 -2.51 2.16 2.71
N HIS A 78 -3.64 2.20 1.99
CA HIS A 78 -4.96 1.97 2.59
C HIS A 78 -5.10 0.57 3.19
N LYS A 79 -4.50 -0.45 2.55
CA LYS A 79 -4.47 -1.83 3.08
C LYS A 79 -3.77 -1.87 4.45
N ALA A 80 -2.59 -1.28 4.57
CA ALA A 80 -1.86 -1.19 5.84
C ALA A 80 -2.63 -0.38 6.90
N CYS A 81 -3.28 0.73 6.50
CA CYS A 81 -4.14 1.50 7.41
C CYS A 81 -5.27 0.64 7.99
N ARG A 82 -5.93 -0.16 7.17
CA ARG A 82 -7.03 -1.03 7.60
C ARG A 82 -6.53 -2.13 8.53
N VAL A 83 -5.44 -2.81 8.18
CA VAL A 83 -4.82 -3.86 9.02
C VAL A 83 -4.44 -3.30 10.39
N LEU A 84 -3.75 -2.17 10.41
CA LEU A 84 -3.37 -1.51 11.67
C LEU A 84 -4.61 -1.09 12.47
N SER A 85 -5.60 -0.45 11.83
CA SER A 85 -6.84 -0.01 12.49
C SER A 85 -7.55 -1.16 13.19
N THR A 86 -7.77 -2.28 12.49
CA THR A 86 -8.39 -3.48 13.07
C THR A 86 -7.59 -4.00 14.26
N ALA A 87 -6.29 -4.06 14.13
CA ALA A 87 -5.42 -4.63 15.16
C ALA A 87 -5.31 -3.76 16.43
N ILE A 88 -5.45 -2.43 16.31
CA ILE A 88 -5.43 -1.51 17.45
C ILE A 88 -6.84 -1.12 17.95
N GLY A 89 -7.83 -1.99 17.75
CA GLY A 89 -9.17 -1.83 18.29
C GLY A 89 -10.09 -0.86 17.55
N GLY A 90 -9.92 -0.72 16.22
CA GLY A 90 -10.78 0.13 15.37
C GLY A 90 -10.43 1.62 15.40
N LYS A 91 -9.28 2.00 16.00
CA LYS A 91 -8.79 3.38 15.97
C LYS A 91 -8.56 3.83 14.53
N LYS A 92 -8.96 5.07 14.22
CA LYS A 92 -8.77 5.65 12.90
C LYS A 92 -7.30 5.74 12.53
N VAL A 93 -6.93 5.09 11.43
CA VAL A 93 -5.61 5.16 10.80
C VAL A 93 -5.75 5.86 9.46
N ASN A 94 -4.86 6.79 9.14
CA ASN A 94 -4.88 7.51 7.87
C ASN A 94 -3.69 7.11 7.02
N THR A 95 -3.79 7.25 5.69
CA THR A 95 -2.57 7.24 4.88
C THR A 95 -1.72 8.45 5.25
N ILE A 96 -0.39 8.32 5.13
CA ILE A 96 0.54 9.41 5.43
C ILE A 96 0.20 10.64 4.61
N GLN A 97 -0.10 10.45 3.31
CA GLN A 97 -0.50 11.54 2.42
C GLN A 97 -1.75 12.26 2.92
N SER A 98 -2.78 11.50 3.31
CA SER A 98 -4.03 12.05 3.84
C SER A 98 -3.84 12.74 5.19
N LEU A 99 -2.95 12.22 6.04
CA LEU A 99 -2.69 12.77 7.36
C LEU A 99 -2.01 14.14 7.27
N PHE A 100 -0.98 14.24 6.45
CA PHE A 100 -0.21 15.47 6.26
C PHE A 100 -0.83 16.45 5.26
N GLY A 101 -1.92 16.07 4.59
CA GLY A 101 -2.55 16.90 3.58
C GLY A 101 -1.74 17.01 2.29
N PHE A 102 -0.99 15.96 1.93
CA PHE A 102 -0.33 15.90 0.63
C PHE A 102 -1.38 15.88 -0.46
N ARG A 103 -1.25 16.79 -1.38
CA ARG A 103 -2.07 16.86 -2.60
C ARG A 103 -1.15 16.98 -3.80
N LEU A 104 -1.71 16.62 -4.94
CA LEU A 104 -1.07 16.88 -6.21
C LEU A 104 -0.74 18.37 -6.26
N ASP A 105 0.55 18.67 -6.32
CA ASP A 105 1.00 20.03 -6.55
C ASP A 105 0.90 20.28 -8.04
N VAL A 106 -0.16 20.93 -8.42
CA VAL A 106 -0.25 21.56 -9.71
C VAL A 106 0.53 22.88 -9.57
N ASP A 107 1.88 22.76 -9.47
CA ASP A 107 2.72 23.92 -9.79
C ASP A 107 2.44 24.25 -11.25
N ILE A 108 1.60 25.27 -11.39
CA ILE A 108 0.98 25.68 -12.64
C ILE A 108 2.03 25.94 -13.74
N ASP A 109 3.26 26.24 -13.33
CA ASP A 109 4.34 26.58 -14.26
C ASP A 109 5.16 25.35 -14.68
N ASN A 110 5.26 24.31 -13.81
CA ASN A 110 6.12 23.15 -14.01
C ASN A 110 5.41 21.79 -13.89
N PHE A 111 4.07 21.75 -13.94
CA PHE A 111 3.35 20.50 -13.82
C PHE A 111 3.64 19.57 -15.00
N ASP A 112 4.20 18.39 -14.69
CA ASP A 112 4.38 17.28 -15.62
C ASP A 112 3.41 16.15 -15.25
N PRO A 113 2.41 15.85 -16.10
CA PRO A 113 1.45 14.78 -15.84
C PRO A 113 2.09 13.39 -15.79
N ASN A 114 3.31 13.22 -16.33
CA ASN A 114 4.05 11.96 -16.31
C ASN A 114 4.88 11.79 -15.02
N ASN A 115 5.16 12.91 -14.32
CA ASN A 115 5.91 12.90 -13.05
C ASN A 115 5.25 13.87 -12.05
N PRO A 116 4.04 13.55 -11.57
CA PRO A 116 3.28 14.43 -10.70
C PRO A 116 3.96 14.60 -9.35
N ALA A 117 4.17 15.84 -8.93
CA ALA A 117 4.66 16.16 -7.60
C ALA A 117 3.50 16.22 -6.59
N PHE A 118 3.72 15.66 -5.39
CA PHE A 118 2.78 15.76 -4.28
C PHE A 118 3.41 16.57 -3.16
N ASN A 119 2.75 17.67 -2.79
CA ASN A 119 3.21 18.55 -1.74
C ASN A 119 2.15 18.72 -0.63
N PRO A 120 2.54 19.06 0.60
CA PRO A 120 1.65 19.19 1.76
C PRO A 120 0.89 20.53 1.73
N ILE A 121 0.12 20.77 0.66
CA ILE A 121 -0.67 21.99 0.45
C ILE A 121 -2.11 21.88 0.94
N GLY A 122 -2.53 20.68 1.33
CA GLY A 122 -3.85 20.43 1.91
C GLY A 122 -3.89 20.58 3.43
N LYS A 123 -5.06 20.37 4.01
CA LYS A 123 -5.26 20.42 5.46
C LYS A 123 -4.52 19.28 6.16
N ASN A 124 -3.57 19.62 7.03
CA ASN A 124 -2.91 18.66 7.91
C ASN A 124 -3.85 18.30 9.09
N LYS A 125 -4.15 17.00 9.23
CA LYS A 125 -5.12 16.52 10.24
C LYS A 125 -4.58 16.54 11.68
N MET A 126 -3.28 16.71 11.85
CA MET A 126 -2.63 16.83 13.16
C MET A 126 -2.63 18.27 13.69
N LEU A 127 -3.13 19.22 12.89
CA LEU A 127 -3.20 20.63 13.25
C LEU A 127 -4.65 21.08 13.37
N LYS A 128 -4.90 21.99 14.33
CA LYS A 128 -6.12 22.76 14.44
C LYS A 128 -5.72 24.24 14.57
N ASP A 129 -6.23 25.07 13.68
CA ASP A 129 -5.94 26.52 13.64
C ASP A 129 -4.41 26.80 13.66
N GLY A 130 -3.62 25.95 12.99
CA GLY A 130 -2.16 26.06 12.93
C GLY A 130 -1.40 25.45 14.11
N TYR A 131 -2.07 25.09 15.19
CA TYR A 131 -1.47 24.48 16.38
C TYR A 131 -1.55 22.96 16.34
N SER A 132 -0.50 22.28 16.83
CA SER A 132 -0.48 20.82 16.92
C SER A 132 -1.47 20.32 17.97
N VAL A 133 -2.37 19.45 17.54
CA VAL A 133 -3.21 18.63 18.45
C VAL A 133 -2.60 17.26 18.70
N ALA A 134 -1.59 16.87 17.92
CA ALA A 134 -0.88 15.61 18.08
C ALA A 134 0.23 15.72 19.12
N ARG A 135 0.43 14.66 19.90
CA ARG A 135 1.58 14.47 20.78
C ARG A 135 2.42 13.27 20.38
N LEU A 136 1.80 12.30 19.74
CA LEU A 136 2.43 11.09 19.25
C LEU A 136 1.91 10.77 17.85
N LEU A 137 2.83 10.51 16.94
CA LEU A 137 2.58 9.97 15.61
C LEU A 137 3.19 8.57 15.51
N ILE A 138 2.35 7.59 15.24
CA ILE A 138 2.76 6.20 15.00
C ILE A 138 2.63 5.92 13.51
N ILE A 139 3.69 5.46 12.87
CA ILE A 139 3.71 5.13 11.45
C ILE A 139 4.12 3.68 11.28
N ASP A 140 3.18 2.86 10.78
CA ASP A 140 3.43 1.46 10.44
C ASP A 140 3.95 1.31 9.00
N GLU A 141 4.55 0.15 8.70
CA GLU A 141 5.21 -0.16 7.43
C GLU A 141 6.26 0.90 7.02
N ALA A 142 7.02 1.38 8.00
CA ALA A 142 8.00 2.47 7.80
C ALA A 142 9.18 2.08 6.89
N SER A 143 9.39 0.80 6.62
CA SER A 143 10.35 0.29 5.62
C SER A 143 10.05 0.79 4.20
N MET A 144 8.79 1.09 3.88
CA MET A 144 8.36 1.58 2.56
C MET A 144 8.56 3.09 2.37
N LEU A 145 8.94 3.83 3.41
CA LEU A 145 9.07 5.29 3.35
C LEU A 145 10.38 5.70 2.71
N ASN A 146 10.29 6.47 1.62
CA ASN A 146 11.47 7.05 0.99
C ASN A 146 12.08 8.17 1.85
N ASN A 147 13.34 8.48 1.57
CA ASN A 147 14.12 9.46 2.33
C ASN A 147 13.47 10.86 2.35
N LYS A 148 12.88 11.29 1.24
CA LYS A 148 12.21 12.60 1.15
C LYS A 148 11.05 12.68 2.12
N LEU A 149 10.23 11.65 2.20
CA LEU A 149 9.06 11.59 3.09
C LEU A 149 9.47 11.46 4.56
N VAL A 150 10.46 10.62 4.87
CA VAL A 150 11.01 10.49 6.23
C VAL A 150 11.55 11.82 6.74
N ASN A 151 12.35 12.52 5.93
CA ASN A 151 12.91 13.82 6.30
C ASN A 151 11.82 14.89 6.49
N TYR A 152 10.78 14.87 5.65
CA TYR A 152 9.63 15.77 5.82
C TYR A 152 8.91 15.50 7.16
N ILE A 153 8.61 14.22 7.46
CA ILE A 153 7.95 13.83 8.72
C ILE A 153 8.80 14.26 9.92
N ALA A 154 10.09 13.94 9.90
CA ALA A 154 11.00 14.29 10.98
C ALA A 154 11.05 15.81 11.23
N LYS A 155 11.23 16.61 10.16
CA LYS A 155 11.26 18.08 10.25
C LYS A 155 9.94 18.62 10.80
N PHE A 156 8.80 18.21 10.24
CA PHE A 156 7.49 18.65 10.69
C PHE A 156 7.23 18.32 12.17
N CYS A 157 7.51 17.07 12.57
CA CYS A 157 7.28 16.62 13.94
C CYS A 157 8.22 17.30 14.94
N ARG A 158 9.44 17.64 14.54
CA ARG A 158 10.38 18.44 15.31
C ARG A 158 9.84 19.85 15.56
N GLU A 159 9.41 20.54 14.50
CA GLU A 159 8.85 21.91 14.58
C GLU A 159 7.55 22.00 15.39
N LYS A 160 6.79 20.91 15.47
CA LYS A 160 5.51 20.84 16.18
C LYS A 160 5.57 20.08 17.50
N GLU A 161 6.77 19.71 17.97
CA GLU A 161 7.01 18.98 19.22
C GLU A 161 6.20 17.68 19.34
N ILE A 162 6.10 16.95 18.22
CA ILE A 162 5.41 15.67 18.15
C ILE A 162 6.43 14.54 18.24
N LYS A 163 6.20 13.55 19.11
CA LYS A 163 6.99 12.31 19.14
C LYS A 163 6.59 11.39 17.99
N VAL A 164 7.55 10.66 17.43
CA VAL A 164 7.35 9.74 16.32
C VAL A 164 7.79 8.34 16.74
N LEU A 165 6.93 7.36 16.46
CA LEU A 165 7.25 5.94 16.51
C LEU A 165 7.14 5.34 15.12
N PHE A 166 8.25 4.98 14.51
CA PHE A 166 8.29 4.19 13.30
C PHE A 166 8.20 2.71 13.61
N ILE A 167 7.32 2.00 12.90
CA ILE A 167 7.12 0.55 13.04
C ILE A 167 7.35 -0.11 11.69
N GLY A 168 8.01 -1.25 11.65
CA GLY A 168 8.21 -1.98 10.41
C GLY A 168 9.24 -3.09 10.51
N ASP A 169 9.75 -3.49 9.37
CA ASP A 169 10.77 -4.52 9.26
C ASP A 169 11.91 -4.03 8.36
N SER A 170 13.08 -3.80 8.94
CA SER A 170 14.26 -3.30 8.20
C SER A 170 14.80 -4.29 7.14
N HIS A 171 14.32 -5.54 7.11
CA HIS A 171 14.68 -6.55 6.13
C HIS A 171 13.62 -6.71 5.02
N GLN A 172 12.50 -5.98 5.11
CA GLN A 172 11.54 -5.90 4.00
C GLN A 172 12.10 -5.05 2.84
N LEU A 173 11.41 -5.10 1.70
CA LEU A 173 11.80 -4.34 0.52
C LEU A 173 11.93 -2.85 0.85
N PRO A 174 13.08 -2.24 0.53
CA PRO A 174 13.27 -0.81 0.69
C PRO A 174 12.42 -0.01 -0.31
N PRO A 175 12.31 1.30 -0.13
CA PRO A 175 11.67 2.17 -1.11
C PRO A 175 12.33 2.05 -2.49
N VAL A 176 11.56 2.28 -3.54
CA VAL A 176 12.06 2.21 -4.93
C VAL A 176 13.26 3.15 -5.10
N ASN A 177 14.33 2.62 -5.68
CA ASN A 177 15.61 3.31 -5.91
C ASN A 177 16.39 3.67 -4.62
N GLU A 178 16.05 3.10 -3.49
CA GLU A 178 16.80 3.26 -2.24
C GLU A 178 17.26 1.91 -1.70
N SER A 179 18.38 1.88 -0.98
CA SER A 179 18.91 0.64 -0.39
C SER A 179 18.28 0.31 0.96
N ARG A 180 17.71 1.30 1.65
CA ARG A 180 17.02 1.17 2.95
C ARG A 180 16.20 2.41 3.24
N SER A 181 15.15 2.26 4.07
CA SER A 181 14.44 3.42 4.61
C SER A 181 15.25 4.12 5.68
N GLN A 182 15.27 5.46 5.65
CA GLN A 182 15.89 6.29 6.70
C GLN A 182 15.13 6.24 8.03
N ALA A 183 13.90 5.76 8.08
CA ALA A 183 13.08 5.73 9.29
C ALA A 183 13.78 5.04 10.46
N PHE A 184 14.52 3.94 10.20
CA PHE A 184 15.26 3.20 11.23
C PHE A 184 16.65 3.76 11.51
N VAL A 185 17.17 4.63 10.65
CA VAL A 185 18.50 5.25 10.79
C VAL A 185 18.44 6.49 11.67
N ILE A 186 17.39 7.32 11.50
CA ILE A 186 17.24 8.57 12.27
C ILE A 186 16.61 8.36 13.64
N ALA A 187 16.10 7.16 13.94
CA ALA A 187 15.55 6.84 15.26
C ALA A 187 16.63 6.91 16.34
N SER A 188 16.36 7.65 17.41
CA SER A 188 17.28 7.75 18.57
C SER A 188 17.47 6.41 19.26
N LYS A 189 16.44 5.56 19.23
CA LYS A 189 16.49 4.18 19.71
C LYS A 189 15.57 3.29 18.87
N THR A 190 16.08 2.10 18.50
CA THR A 190 15.31 1.06 17.82
C THR A 190 15.19 -0.16 18.73
N TYR A 191 13.96 -0.61 18.96
CA TYR A 191 13.65 -1.84 19.66
C TYR A 191 13.43 -2.95 18.63
N TYR A 192 14.12 -4.08 18.81
CA TYR A 192 14.05 -5.20 17.87
C TYR A 192 13.29 -6.37 18.51
N LEU A 193 12.20 -6.78 17.89
CA LEU A 193 11.48 -8.00 18.21
C LEU A 193 12.00 -9.14 17.33
N ARG A 194 12.58 -10.16 17.94
CA ARG A 194 13.22 -11.28 17.23
C ARG A 194 12.43 -12.58 17.36
N GLU A 195 11.79 -12.79 18.51
CA GLU A 195 11.05 -14.01 18.77
C GLU A 195 9.73 -14.04 17.99
N VAL A 196 9.53 -15.09 17.16
CA VAL A 196 8.27 -15.31 16.42
C VAL A 196 7.24 -15.89 17.36
N VAL A 197 6.15 -15.16 17.61
CA VAL A 197 5.07 -15.51 18.56
C VAL A 197 3.85 -16.08 17.84
N ARG A 198 3.73 -15.89 16.52
CA ARG A 198 2.58 -16.37 15.73
C ARG A 198 2.61 -17.91 15.70
N GLN A 199 1.42 -18.51 15.89
CA GLN A 199 1.23 -19.97 15.75
C GLN A 199 1.91 -20.49 14.48
N GLY A 200 2.92 -21.32 14.64
CA GLY A 200 3.66 -21.84 13.50
C GLY A 200 5.16 -22.03 13.74
N VAL A 201 5.58 -22.31 14.97
CA VAL A 201 6.98 -22.69 15.29
C VAL A 201 7.48 -23.78 14.34
N ASN A 202 6.57 -24.63 13.80
CA ASN A 202 6.87 -25.70 12.87
C ASN A 202 6.44 -25.38 11.42
N ASN A 203 6.27 -24.10 11.04
CA ASN A 203 5.99 -23.76 9.65
C ASN A 203 7.30 -23.67 8.85
N PRO A 204 7.53 -24.51 7.82
CA PRO A 204 8.74 -24.48 7.00
C PRO A 204 9.03 -23.13 6.35
N ILE A 205 8.00 -22.33 6.06
CA ILE A 205 8.17 -20.97 5.53
C ILE A 205 8.91 -20.06 6.54
N SER A 206 8.70 -20.25 7.84
CA SER A 206 9.42 -19.47 8.87
C SER A 206 10.92 -19.70 8.81
N LYS A 207 11.32 -20.95 8.52
CA LYS A 207 12.75 -21.31 8.33
C LYS A 207 13.34 -20.62 7.09
N LEU A 208 12.59 -20.60 5.98
CA LEU A 208 13.03 -19.89 4.77
C LEU A 208 13.23 -18.39 5.03
N LEU A 209 12.30 -17.75 5.75
CA LEU A 209 12.38 -16.34 6.09
C LEU A 209 13.58 -16.03 7.00
N GLU A 210 13.89 -16.92 7.94
CA GLU A 210 15.08 -16.79 8.81
C GLU A 210 16.37 -16.85 7.99
N LEU A 211 16.53 -17.88 7.14
CA LEU A 211 17.70 -18.04 6.27
C LEU A 211 17.88 -16.85 5.31
N LEU A 212 16.78 -16.39 4.72
CA LEU A 212 16.81 -15.21 3.84
C LEU A 212 17.26 -13.95 4.57
N ARG A 213 16.86 -13.75 5.84
CA ARG A 213 17.30 -12.63 6.68
C ARG A 213 18.80 -12.73 7.01
N GLU A 214 19.30 -13.93 7.28
CA GLU A 214 20.72 -14.14 7.46
C GLU A 214 21.51 -13.78 6.20
N ASP A 215 21.02 -14.19 5.02
CA ASP A 215 21.66 -13.88 3.73
C ASP A 215 21.63 -12.38 3.42
N ILE A 216 20.54 -11.67 3.71
CA ILE A 216 20.46 -10.21 3.56
C ILE A 216 21.46 -9.50 4.49
N SER A 217 21.65 -10.02 5.72
CA SER A 217 22.55 -9.44 6.70
C SER A 217 24.02 -9.77 6.42
N ASN A 218 24.30 -10.85 5.71
CA ASN A 218 25.64 -11.31 5.36
C ASN A 218 25.77 -11.55 3.86
N LYS A 219 26.41 -10.63 3.15
CA LYS A 219 26.58 -10.66 1.69
C LYS A 219 27.27 -11.92 1.13
N TYR A 220 27.94 -12.68 1.96
CA TYR A 220 28.64 -13.91 1.58
C TYR A 220 27.88 -15.19 2.00
N SER A 221 26.66 -15.04 2.48
CA SER A 221 25.80 -16.15 2.88
C SER A 221 24.84 -16.50 1.73
N TRP A 222 24.64 -17.78 1.49
CA TRP A 222 23.74 -18.34 0.47
C TRP A 222 22.86 -19.44 1.07
N LYS A 223 22.67 -19.40 2.38
CA LYS A 223 21.96 -20.43 3.15
C LYS A 223 20.55 -20.68 2.64
N PHE A 224 19.85 -19.63 2.25
CA PHE A 224 18.52 -19.76 1.66
C PHE A 224 18.55 -20.58 0.36
N LEU A 225 19.45 -20.27 -0.57
CA LEU A 225 19.57 -20.99 -1.84
C LEU A 225 20.05 -22.42 -1.64
N GLU A 226 20.99 -22.65 -0.74
CA GLU A 226 21.46 -23.99 -0.36
C GLU A 226 20.33 -24.80 0.20
N TYR A 227 19.55 -24.26 1.11
CA TYR A 227 18.43 -24.92 1.75
C TYR A 227 17.35 -25.33 0.74
N ILE A 228 16.87 -24.40 -0.11
CA ILE A 228 15.82 -24.71 -1.11
C ILE A 228 16.31 -25.65 -2.24
N ASN A 229 17.63 -25.76 -2.45
CA ASN A 229 18.19 -26.75 -3.38
C ASN A 229 18.15 -28.16 -2.81
N LEU A 230 18.34 -28.32 -1.49
CA LEU A 230 18.27 -29.60 -0.79
C LEU A 230 16.83 -30.01 -0.47
N HIS A 231 16.00 -29.04 -0.06
CA HIS A 231 14.62 -29.23 0.39
C HIS A 231 13.66 -28.62 -0.63
N LYS A 232 13.22 -29.43 -1.61
CA LYS A 232 12.34 -28.97 -2.68
C LYS A 232 10.88 -28.81 -2.27
N HIS A 233 10.46 -29.54 -1.25
CA HIS A 233 9.11 -29.54 -0.73
C HIS A 233 9.13 -29.85 0.75
N GLU A 234 8.53 -28.97 1.54
CA GLU A 234 8.33 -29.20 2.97
C GLU A 234 6.97 -28.65 3.39
N THR A 235 6.23 -29.45 4.15
CA THR A 235 4.96 -29.07 4.76
C THR A 235 4.91 -29.57 6.20
N ASN A 236 4.21 -28.81 7.06
CA ASN A 236 3.89 -29.28 8.40
C ASN A 236 2.60 -30.15 8.41
N GLU A 237 2.18 -30.58 9.59
CA GLU A 237 1.01 -31.45 9.80
C GLU A 237 -0.32 -30.86 9.30
N ILE A 238 -0.42 -29.52 9.23
CA ILE A 238 -1.61 -28.82 8.71
C ILE A 238 -1.48 -28.42 7.24
N GLY A 239 -0.46 -28.93 6.53
CA GLY A 239 -0.22 -28.67 5.11
C GLY A 239 0.40 -27.30 4.80
N ALA A 240 0.79 -26.50 5.81
CA ALA A 240 1.48 -25.24 5.58
C ALA A 240 2.96 -25.48 5.28
N GLY A 241 3.50 -24.86 4.23
CA GLY A 241 4.87 -25.07 3.81
C GLY A 241 5.19 -24.43 2.47
N PHE A 242 6.16 -24.99 1.76
CA PHE A 242 6.59 -24.48 0.46
C PHE A 242 6.93 -25.62 -0.51
N THR A 243 6.87 -25.28 -1.80
CA THR A 243 7.35 -26.15 -2.88
C THR A 243 8.21 -25.32 -3.83
N VAL A 244 9.40 -25.82 -4.15
CA VAL A 244 10.29 -25.25 -5.17
C VAL A 244 10.02 -25.97 -6.47
N CYS A 245 9.48 -25.27 -7.45
CA CYS A 245 9.02 -25.87 -8.71
C CYS A 245 9.60 -25.15 -9.94
N GLY A 246 9.63 -25.87 -11.06
CA GLY A 246 9.97 -25.31 -12.36
C GLY A 246 8.79 -24.56 -13.00
N LYS A 247 9.07 -23.88 -14.12
CA LYS A 247 8.05 -23.04 -14.82
C LYS A 247 6.80 -23.84 -15.22
N LYS A 248 6.95 -25.07 -15.72
CA LYS A 248 5.81 -25.89 -16.17
C LYS A 248 4.94 -26.27 -14.97
N GLU A 249 5.54 -26.79 -13.93
CA GLU A 249 4.85 -27.16 -12.69
C GLU A 249 4.16 -25.97 -12.02
N PHE A 250 4.81 -24.79 -12.04
CA PHE A 250 4.19 -23.55 -11.53
C PHE A 250 2.92 -23.19 -12.32
N VAL A 251 2.92 -23.34 -13.64
CA VAL A 251 1.72 -23.13 -14.48
C VAL A 251 0.61 -24.11 -14.09
N ASP A 252 0.95 -25.39 -13.88
CA ASP A 252 -0.03 -26.41 -13.47
C ASP A 252 -0.62 -26.10 -12.08
N ILE A 253 0.21 -25.63 -11.14
CA ILE A 253 -0.26 -25.16 -9.82
C ILE A 253 -1.20 -23.97 -9.99
N VAL A 254 -0.85 -22.96 -10.77
CA VAL A 254 -1.68 -21.79 -11.03
C VAL A 254 -3.03 -22.21 -11.63
N ASN A 255 -3.04 -23.11 -12.62
CA ASN A 255 -4.26 -23.62 -13.21
C ASN A 255 -5.16 -24.28 -12.17
N ASN A 256 -4.61 -25.15 -11.33
CA ASN A 256 -5.37 -25.84 -10.29
C ASN A 256 -5.92 -24.85 -9.26
N CYS A 257 -5.10 -23.94 -8.73
CA CYS A 257 -5.49 -22.97 -7.72
C CYS A 257 -6.61 -22.06 -8.21
N PHE A 258 -6.45 -21.44 -9.37
CA PHE A 258 -7.41 -20.47 -9.86
C PHE A 258 -8.65 -21.09 -10.56
N SER A 259 -8.66 -22.39 -10.82
CA SER A 259 -9.84 -23.14 -11.26
C SER A 259 -10.60 -23.79 -10.10
N ASP A 260 -10.13 -23.66 -8.86
CA ASP A 260 -10.76 -24.18 -7.68
C ASP A 260 -12.08 -23.42 -7.39
N GLU A 261 -13.16 -24.16 -7.07
CA GLU A 261 -14.44 -23.57 -6.71
C GLU A 261 -14.35 -22.71 -5.43
N GLU A 262 -13.46 -23.06 -4.50
CA GLU A 262 -13.25 -22.27 -3.27
C GLU A 262 -12.67 -20.88 -3.58
N TYR A 263 -11.88 -20.74 -4.65
CA TYR A 263 -11.39 -19.43 -5.10
C TYR A 263 -12.55 -18.48 -5.48
N THR A 264 -13.62 -19.01 -6.09
CA THR A 264 -14.79 -18.17 -6.44
C THR A 264 -15.53 -17.65 -5.22
N LYS A 265 -15.45 -18.36 -4.09
CA LYS A 265 -16.06 -17.98 -2.81
C LYS A 265 -15.15 -17.04 -2.00
N ASN A 266 -13.84 -17.26 -2.10
CA ASN A 266 -12.83 -16.45 -1.43
C ASN A 266 -11.72 -16.05 -2.41
N ILE A 267 -11.87 -14.88 -3.01
CA ILE A 267 -10.97 -14.35 -4.04
C ILE A 267 -9.57 -14.00 -3.50
N ASP A 268 -9.41 -13.93 -2.19
CA ASP A 268 -8.12 -13.74 -1.49
C ASP A 268 -7.36 -15.04 -1.22
N LEU A 269 -7.93 -16.20 -1.61
CA LEU A 269 -7.34 -17.50 -1.31
C LEU A 269 -5.99 -17.72 -1.99
N TYR A 270 -5.85 -17.27 -3.23
CA TYR A 270 -4.62 -17.40 -4.03
C TYR A 270 -4.15 -16.07 -4.58
N ARG A 271 -2.81 -15.89 -4.60
CA ARG A 271 -2.19 -14.68 -5.15
C ARG A 271 -0.85 -15.01 -5.81
N ILE A 272 -0.62 -14.47 -7.00
CA ILE A 272 0.68 -14.53 -7.67
C ILE A 272 1.46 -13.28 -7.31
N ILE A 273 2.72 -13.43 -6.89
CA ILE A 273 3.64 -12.32 -6.65
C ILE A 273 4.73 -12.37 -7.71
N ALA A 274 4.95 -11.26 -8.41
CA ALA A 274 5.99 -11.14 -9.41
C ALA A 274 6.83 -9.88 -9.19
N TYR A 275 8.09 -9.92 -9.61
CA TYR A 275 9.02 -8.81 -9.40
C TYR A 275 8.77 -7.62 -10.33
N THR A 276 8.44 -7.86 -11.60
CA THR A 276 8.26 -6.80 -12.60
C THR A 276 6.80 -6.63 -13.01
N ASN A 277 6.39 -5.39 -13.32
CA ASN A 277 5.05 -5.10 -13.81
C ASN A 277 4.72 -5.86 -15.11
N VAL A 278 5.71 -6.09 -15.98
CA VAL A 278 5.52 -6.89 -17.22
C VAL A 278 5.10 -8.33 -16.87
N ARG A 279 5.72 -8.95 -15.87
CA ARG A 279 5.36 -10.29 -15.40
C ARG A 279 4.00 -10.29 -14.70
N VAL A 280 3.71 -9.25 -13.91
CA VAL A 280 2.40 -9.07 -13.28
C VAL A 280 1.30 -9.05 -14.33
N THR A 281 1.44 -8.21 -15.35
CA THR A 281 0.45 -8.12 -16.45
C THR A 281 0.29 -9.46 -17.17
N ALA A 282 1.41 -10.12 -17.52
CA ALA A 282 1.36 -11.41 -18.20
C ALA A 282 0.63 -12.50 -17.37
N TRP A 283 0.84 -12.53 -16.05
CA TRP A 283 0.13 -13.46 -15.17
C TRP A 283 -1.33 -13.07 -14.98
N ASN A 284 -1.65 -11.79 -14.85
CA ASN A 284 -3.03 -11.31 -14.77
C ASN A 284 -3.83 -11.74 -16.01
N ASP A 285 -3.29 -11.53 -17.20
CA ASP A 285 -3.94 -11.94 -18.46
C ASP A 285 -4.09 -13.47 -18.54
N TYR A 286 -3.07 -14.21 -18.10
CA TYR A 286 -3.11 -15.67 -18.10
C TYR A 286 -4.20 -16.20 -17.17
N VAL A 287 -4.18 -15.77 -15.88
CA VAL A 287 -5.13 -16.24 -14.87
C VAL A 287 -6.55 -15.88 -15.26
N ARG A 288 -6.78 -14.67 -15.77
CA ARG A 288 -8.09 -14.25 -16.23
C ARG A 288 -8.67 -15.19 -17.30
N LYS A 289 -7.85 -15.63 -18.26
CA LYS A 289 -8.26 -16.59 -19.27
C LYS A 289 -8.61 -17.97 -18.71
N VAL A 290 -7.97 -18.37 -17.60
CA VAL A 290 -8.24 -19.65 -16.93
C VAL A 290 -9.53 -19.60 -16.13
N ILE A 291 -9.77 -18.48 -15.40
CA ILE A 291 -10.93 -18.35 -14.50
C ILE A 291 -12.21 -18.02 -15.27
N ILE A 292 -12.12 -17.06 -16.19
CA ILE A 292 -13.30 -16.48 -16.83
C ILE A 292 -13.42 -16.99 -18.27
N LYS A 293 -14.35 -17.91 -18.47
CA LYS A 293 -14.64 -18.44 -19.80
C LYS A 293 -15.08 -17.31 -20.75
N GLY A 294 -14.40 -17.18 -21.87
CA GLY A 294 -14.68 -16.14 -22.87
C GLY A 294 -14.06 -14.77 -22.53
N ALA A 295 -13.14 -14.71 -21.59
CA ALA A 295 -12.43 -13.49 -21.19
C ALA A 295 -11.67 -12.82 -22.35
N GLU A 296 -11.29 -13.58 -23.36
CA GLU A 296 -10.66 -13.07 -24.59
C GLU A 296 -11.58 -12.17 -25.43
N LYS A 297 -12.89 -12.23 -25.22
CA LYS A 297 -13.90 -11.47 -25.98
C LYS A 297 -14.22 -10.09 -25.40
N SER A 298 -13.81 -9.82 -24.17
CA SER A 298 -14.06 -8.54 -23.50
C SER A 298 -12.91 -8.20 -22.59
N ILE A 299 -12.55 -6.92 -22.51
CA ILE A 299 -11.50 -6.42 -21.62
C ILE A 299 -11.90 -6.44 -20.15
N LEU A 300 -13.19 -6.49 -19.84
CA LEU A 300 -13.72 -6.55 -18.48
C LEU A 300 -14.93 -7.49 -18.44
N ASN A 301 -15.06 -8.24 -17.34
CA ASN A 301 -16.20 -9.09 -17.08
C ASN A 301 -16.65 -8.97 -15.63
N ARG A 302 -17.89 -9.39 -15.34
CA ARG A 302 -18.33 -9.60 -13.95
C ARG A 302 -17.38 -10.57 -13.26
N HIS A 303 -17.11 -10.30 -11.98
CA HIS A 303 -16.21 -11.04 -11.12
C HIS A 303 -14.71 -10.89 -11.45
N ASP A 304 -14.31 -10.07 -12.42
CA ASP A 304 -12.91 -9.70 -12.55
C ASP A 304 -12.44 -9.04 -11.25
N LEU A 305 -11.28 -9.47 -10.77
CA LEU A 305 -10.56 -8.83 -9.68
C LEU A 305 -9.72 -7.69 -10.24
N ILE A 306 -9.97 -6.50 -9.75
CA ILE A 306 -9.35 -5.25 -10.22
C ILE A 306 -8.55 -4.62 -9.09
N MET A 307 -7.34 -4.18 -9.39
CA MET A 307 -6.53 -3.33 -8.53
C MET A 307 -6.51 -1.91 -9.07
N SER A 308 -6.73 -0.92 -8.21
CA SER A 308 -6.62 0.48 -8.59
C SER A 308 -5.20 0.99 -8.44
N TYR A 309 -4.77 1.83 -9.40
CA TYR A 309 -3.49 2.54 -9.40
C TYR A 309 -3.65 4.04 -9.10
N THR A 310 -4.88 4.50 -8.95
CA THR A 310 -5.21 5.89 -8.65
C THR A 310 -6.33 5.99 -7.62
N THR A 311 -6.45 7.12 -6.95
CA THR A 311 -7.62 7.43 -6.13
C THR A 311 -8.65 8.12 -7.00
N ILE A 312 -9.86 7.56 -7.07
CA ILE A 312 -10.97 8.10 -7.84
C ILE A 312 -11.98 8.68 -6.85
N VAL A 313 -12.39 9.90 -7.09
CA VAL A 313 -13.41 10.60 -6.29
C VAL A 313 -14.62 10.92 -7.18
N ASP A 314 -15.79 10.99 -6.61
CA ASP A 314 -17.01 11.41 -7.29
C ASP A 314 -17.11 12.94 -7.42
N ASP A 315 -18.26 13.43 -7.88
CA ASP A 315 -18.51 14.87 -8.08
C ASP A 315 -18.62 15.64 -6.75
N PHE A 316 -18.83 14.93 -5.64
CA PHE A 316 -18.85 15.50 -4.28
C PHE A 316 -17.48 15.47 -3.60
N ASN A 317 -16.43 14.98 -4.29
CA ASN A 317 -15.09 14.70 -3.78
C ASN A 317 -15.03 13.58 -2.72
N ASP A 318 -16.04 12.72 -2.67
CA ASP A 318 -15.99 11.51 -1.87
C ASP A 318 -15.18 10.43 -2.60
N ILE A 319 -14.36 9.70 -1.86
CA ILE A 319 -13.51 8.66 -2.45
C ILE A 319 -14.38 7.46 -2.84
N VAL A 320 -14.44 7.18 -4.13
CA VAL A 320 -15.16 6.03 -4.70
C VAL A 320 -14.23 4.81 -4.80
N ILE A 321 -12.99 5.04 -5.23
CA ILE A 321 -11.95 4.01 -5.35
C ILE A 321 -10.65 4.52 -4.70
N ASN A 322 -10.06 3.72 -3.83
CA ASN A 322 -8.77 4.00 -3.20
C ASN A 322 -7.62 3.46 -4.05
N ASN A 323 -6.52 4.18 -4.11
CA ASN A 323 -5.28 3.68 -4.71
C ASN A 323 -4.75 2.46 -3.96
N SER A 324 -4.28 1.47 -4.70
CA SER A 324 -3.72 0.19 -4.19
C SER A 324 -4.72 -0.65 -3.40
N GLU A 325 -6.02 -0.44 -3.61
CA GLU A 325 -7.08 -1.29 -3.09
C GLU A 325 -7.65 -2.18 -4.19
N GLU A 326 -8.20 -3.33 -3.78
CA GLU A 326 -8.69 -4.37 -4.67
C GLU A 326 -10.22 -4.39 -4.67
N TYR A 327 -10.78 -4.57 -5.86
CA TYR A 327 -12.22 -4.50 -6.13
C TYR A 327 -12.65 -5.65 -7.03
N VAL A 328 -13.90 -6.08 -6.86
CA VAL A 328 -14.57 -7.01 -7.77
C VAL A 328 -15.58 -6.24 -8.61
N ILE A 329 -15.63 -6.52 -9.90
CA ILE A 329 -16.65 -6.00 -10.80
C ILE A 329 -17.99 -6.68 -10.47
N LYS A 330 -18.97 -5.89 -10.05
CA LYS A 330 -20.35 -6.36 -9.76
C LYS A 330 -21.26 -6.22 -10.98
N ASP A 331 -21.20 -5.10 -11.65
CA ASP A 331 -21.98 -4.82 -12.85
C ASP A 331 -21.12 -4.20 -13.94
N ILE A 332 -21.43 -4.55 -15.17
CA ILE A 332 -20.79 -4.02 -16.37
C ILE A 332 -21.82 -3.88 -17.50
N ILE A 333 -21.82 -2.73 -18.14
CA ILE A 333 -22.68 -2.41 -19.26
C ILE A 333 -21.84 -1.75 -20.35
N ALA A 334 -21.79 -2.34 -21.55
CA ALA A 334 -21.18 -1.70 -22.69
C ALA A 334 -21.90 -0.39 -23.03
N SER A 335 -21.17 0.68 -23.25
CA SER A 335 -21.72 2.02 -23.46
C SER A 335 -20.88 2.82 -24.43
N VAL A 336 -21.49 3.80 -25.04
CA VAL A 336 -20.83 4.81 -25.88
C VAL A 336 -21.03 6.17 -25.21
N GLU A 337 -19.94 6.82 -24.85
CA GLU A 337 -19.96 8.15 -24.22
C GLU A 337 -20.35 9.22 -25.27
N PRO A 338 -21.38 10.04 -25.00
CA PRO A 338 -21.97 10.90 -26.03
C PRO A 338 -21.08 12.07 -26.46
N THR A 339 -20.20 12.57 -25.64
CA THR A 339 -19.40 13.79 -25.90
C THR A 339 -18.32 13.54 -26.96
N TYR A 340 -17.60 12.43 -26.80
CA TYR A 340 -16.48 12.07 -27.69
C TYR A 340 -16.72 10.80 -28.49
N SER A 341 -17.87 10.17 -28.29
CA SER A 341 -18.23 8.86 -28.88
C SER A 341 -17.25 7.75 -28.47
N PHE A 342 -16.68 7.84 -27.27
CA PHE A 342 -15.83 6.80 -26.74
C PHE A 342 -16.63 5.53 -26.48
N LYS A 343 -16.21 4.42 -27.06
CA LYS A 343 -16.67 3.11 -26.65
C LYS A 343 -16.02 2.71 -25.33
N GLY A 344 -16.78 2.08 -24.46
CA GLY A 344 -16.30 1.65 -23.15
C GLY A 344 -17.36 0.93 -22.36
N PHE A 345 -17.16 0.90 -21.06
CA PHE A 345 -17.98 0.17 -20.13
C PHE A 345 -18.33 1.06 -18.93
N LEU A 346 -19.60 1.08 -18.55
CA LEU A 346 -20.04 1.55 -17.25
C LEU A 346 -19.89 0.40 -16.27
N VAL A 347 -19.04 0.56 -15.28
CA VAL A 347 -18.65 -0.50 -14.36
C VAL A 347 -18.93 -0.09 -12.91
N ARG A 348 -19.53 -0.99 -12.13
CA ARG A 348 -19.68 -0.86 -10.69
C ARG A 348 -18.76 -1.82 -9.97
N PHE A 349 -18.07 -1.31 -8.97
CA PHE A 349 -17.10 -2.05 -8.18
C PHE A 349 -17.58 -2.25 -6.74
N GLN A 350 -17.08 -3.30 -6.10
CA GLN A 350 -17.17 -3.49 -4.66
C GLN A 350 -15.80 -3.90 -4.13
N ALA A 351 -15.35 -3.29 -3.04
CA ALA A 351 -14.10 -3.68 -2.39
C ALA A 351 -14.18 -5.15 -1.93
N ILE A 352 -13.09 -5.91 -2.07
CA ILE A 352 -13.06 -7.35 -1.73
C ILE A 352 -13.36 -7.63 -0.26
N HIS A 353 -13.08 -6.67 0.61
CA HIS A 353 -13.33 -6.78 2.06
C HIS A 353 -14.72 -6.27 2.48
N GLY A 354 -15.64 -6.09 1.54
CA GLY A 354 -17.00 -5.59 1.79
C GLY A 354 -17.12 -4.08 1.58
N GLY A 355 -18.32 -3.57 1.85
CA GLY A 355 -18.70 -2.18 1.60
C GLY A 355 -19.73 -2.05 0.49
N ASP A 356 -20.17 -0.82 0.24
CA ASP A 356 -21.18 -0.53 -0.76
C ASP A 356 -20.62 -0.70 -2.18
N VAL A 357 -21.52 -1.00 -3.11
CA VAL A 357 -21.21 -1.02 -4.54
C VAL A 357 -21.09 0.43 -5.00
N THR A 358 -20.02 0.75 -5.74
CA THR A 358 -19.75 2.12 -6.22
C THR A 358 -20.85 2.63 -7.17
N SER A 359 -20.90 3.95 -7.36
CA SER A 359 -21.51 4.56 -8.54
C SER A 359 -20.85 4.02 -9.81
N PRO A 360 -21.54 4.04 -10.98
CA PRO A 360 -20.94 3.60 -12.23
C PRO A 360 -19.76 4.50 -12.64
N LEU A 361 -18.64 3.87 -12.99
CA LEU A 361 -17.47 4.54 -13.55
C LEU A 361 -17.28 4.13 -15.01
N PHE A 362 -16.86 5.07 -15.87
CA PHE A 362 -16.65 4.79 -17.27
C PHE A 362 -15.21 4.37 -17.56
N ILE A 363 -15.04 3.16 -18.10
CA ILE A 363 -13.75 2.60 -18.48
C ILE A 363 -13.68 2.51 -20.00
N ILE A 364 -12.65 3.12 -20.57
CA ILE A 364 -12.37 3.13 -22.00
C ILE A 364 -12.14 1.71 -22.52
N ASP A 365 -12.77 1.36 -23.63
CA ASP A 365 -12.42 0.15 -24.38
C ASP A 365 -11.13 0.39 -25.17
N HIS A 366 -10.02 -0.06 -24.63
CA HIS A 366 -8.71 0.09 -25.26
C HIS A 366 -8.48 -0.82 -26.46
N THR A 367 -9.43 -1.72 -26.79
CA THR A 367 -9.38 -2.53 -28.03
C THR A 367 -10.00 -1.81 -29.20
N ASP A 368 -10.79 -0.75 -28.97
CA ASP A 368 -11.33 0.10 -30.03
C ASP A 368 -10.30 1.19 -30.43
N ASN A 369 -9.68 1.01 -31.58
CA ASN A 369 -8.64 1.90 -32.07
C ASN A 369 -9.06 3.37 -32.18
N TYR A 370 -10.31 3.62 -32.61
CA TYR A 370 -10.84 4.97 -32.74
C TYR A 370 -10.90 5.64 -31.34
N THR A 371 -11.48 4.95 -30.36
CA THR A 371 -11.59 5.45 -29.00
C THR A 371 -10.20 5.74 -28.40
N CYS A 372 -9.22 4.85 -28.56
CA CYS A 372 -7.86 5.06 -28.09
C CYS A 372 -7.20 6.28 -28.70
N GLN A 373 -7.32 6.45 -30.02
CA GLN A 373 -6.72 7.60 -30.74
C GLN A 373 -7.37 8.91 -30.31
N MET A 374 -8.70 8.94 -30.19
CA MET A 374 -9.44 10.14 -29.78
C MET A 374 -9.18 10.49 -28.31
N TYR A 375 -9.14 9.48 -27.42
CA TYR A 375 -8.79 9.69 -26.01
C TYR A 375 -7.38 10.29 -25.88
N TYR A 376 -6.40 9.72 -26.58
CA TYR A 376 -5.03 10.23 -26.62
C TYR A 376 -4.94 11.66 -27.18
N LYS A 377 -5.62 11.92 -28.31
CA LYS A 377 -5.69 13.26 -28.90
C LYS A 377 -6.27 14.27 -27.91
N GLN A 378 -7.34 13.93 -27.23
CA GLN A 378 -7.99 14.81 -26.28
C GLN A 378 -7.10 15.10 -25.07
N LEU A 379 -6.41 14.09 -24.51
CA LEU A 379 -5.45 14.29 -23.42
C LEU A 379 -4.33 15.25 -23.84
N ASN A 380 -3.74 15.05 -25.03
CA ASN A 380 -2.69 15.93 -25.53
C ASN A 380 -3.18 17.36 -25.76
N THR A 381 -4.40 17.52 -26.28
CA THR A 381 -5.02 18.85 -26.45
C THR A 381 -5.14 19.54 -25.10
N LEU A 382 -5.68 18.86 -24.07
CA LEU A 382 -5.82 19.44 -22.73
C LEU A 382 -4.48 19.82 -22.10
N ILE A 383 -3.44 18.99 -22.28
CA ILE A 383 -2.08 19.28 -21.80
C ILE A 383 -1.49 20.49 -22.53
N ASN A 384 -1.59 20.53 -23.86
CA ASN A 384 -1.04 21.62 -24.65
C ASN A 384 -1.76 22.94 -24.35
N ASP A 385 -3.08 22.93 -24.22
CA ASP A 385 -3.89 24.07 -23.82
C ASP A 385 -3.46 24.60 -22.44
N ALA A 386 -3.21 23.68 -21.49
CA ALA A 386 -2.76 24.06 -20.15
C ALA A 386 -1.34 24.64 -20.15
N LYS A 387 -0.43 24.08 -20.95
CA LYS A 387 0.95 24.58 -21.10
C LYS A 387 1.01 25.93 -21.83
N ALA A 388 0.14 26.14 -22.82
CA ALA A 388 0.08 27.38 -23.61
C ALA A 388 -0.67 28.53 -22.90
N ALA A 389 -1.43 28.23 -21.85
CA ALA A 389 -2.26 29.22 -21.17
C ALA A 389 -1.42 30.27 -20.44
N ASN A 390 -1.75 31.56 -20.66
CA ASN A 390 -1.13 32.67 -20.00
C ASN A 390 -1.84 33.02 -18.69
N GLY A 391 -1.06 33.31 -17.64
CA GLY A 391 -1.54 33.68 -16.31
C GLY A 391 -1.95 32.48 -15.45
N LYS A 392 -1.66 32.58 -14.14
CA LYS A 392 -1.86 31.47 -13.18
C LYS A 392 -3.31 30.96 -13.13
N SER A 393 -4.28 31.85 -13.09
CA SER A 393 -5.71 31.48 -12.98
C SER A 393 -6.20 30.73 -14.22
N ASN A 394 -5.82 31.17 -15.42
CA ASN A 394 -6.21 30.54 -16.67
C ASN A 394 -5.55 29.15 -16.79
N ARG A 395 -4.25 29.04 -16.47
CA ARG A 395 -3.50 27.77 -16.49
C ARG A 395 -4.08 26.77 -15.48
N ALA A 396 -4.44 27.21 -14.27
CA ALA A 396 -5.11 26.37 -13.27
C ALA A 396 -6.45 25.82 -13.76
N SER A 397 -7.26 26.66 -14.42
CA SER A 397 -8.54 26.23 -15.02
C SER A 397 -8.34 25.18 -16.09
N LYS A 398 -7.31 25.31 -16.95
CA LYS A 398 -6.99 24.32 -18.00
C LYS A 398 -6.50 22.99 -17.41
N TRP A 399 -5.63 23.02 -16.40
CA TRP A 399 -5.23 21.80 -15.68
C TRP A 399 -6.42 21.14 -14.97
N LYS A 400 -7.35 21.91 -14.42
CA LYS A 400 -8.57 21.37 -13.84
C LYS A 400 -9.36 20.56 -14.86
N ALA A 401 -9.53 21.07 -16.08
CA ALA A 401 -10.20 20.34 -17.18
C ALA A 401 -9.49 19.00 -17.52
N TYR A 402 -8.14 18.99 -17.52
CA TYR A 402 -7.38 17.75 -17.69
C TYR A 402 -7.67 16.73 -16.59
N PHE A 403 -7.66 17.14 -15.31
CA PHE A 403 -7.94 16.23 -14.21
C PHE A 403 -9.37 15.72 -14.21
N GLU A 404 -10.34 16.56 -14.57
CA GLU A 404 -11.73 16.15 -14.68
C GLU A 404 -11.94 15.15 -15.83
N PHE A 405 -11.25 15.35 -16.92
CA PHE A 405 -11.26 14.38 -18.02
C PHE A 405 -10.66 13.02 -17.58
N LYS A 406 -9.49 13.02 -16.92
CA LYS A 406 -8.87 11.81 -16.39
C LYS A 406 -9.74 11.11 -15.33
N LYS A 407 -10.43 11.87 -14.49
CA LYS A 407 -11.35 11.34 -13.48
C LYS A 407 -12.57 10.66 -14.13
N LYS A 408 -13.11 11.24 -15.20
CA LYS A 408 -14.31 10.78 -15.88
C LYS A 408 -14.06 9.54 -16.75
N TYR A 409 -12.89 9.45 -17.38
CA TYR A 409 -12.56 8.41 -18.36
C TYR A 409 -11.34 7.62 -17.91
N LEU A 410 -11.57 6.46 -17.31
CA LEU A 410 -10.52 5.59 -16.78
C LEU A 410 -9.95 4.68 -17.86
N ILE A 411 -8.68 4.33 -17.74
CA ILE A 411 -8.00 3.40 -18.65
C ILE A 411 -7.46 2.19 -17.89
N SER A 412 -7.60 1.01 -18.50
CA SER A 412 -7.10 -0.27 -17.98
C SER A 412 -5.80 -0.73 -18.65
N THR A 413 -5.20 0.11 -19.50
CA THR A 413 -3.91 -0.17 -20.13
C THR A 413 -3.02 1.07 -20.15
N ASN A 414 -1.71 0.87 -20.26
CA ASN A 414 -0.78 1.98 -20.45
C ASN A 414 -0.87 2.49 -21.89
N ILE A 415 -0.90 3.80 -22.06
CA ILE A 415 -0.74 4.43 -23.36
C ILE A 415 0.75 4.62 -23.63
N ILE A 416 1.23 4.02 -24.69
CA ILE A 416 2.64 3.98 -25.06
C ILE A 416 2.89 4.90 -26.25
N ASN A 417 3.97 5.65 -26.21
CA ASN A 417 4.45 6.41 -27.37
C ASN A 417 4.92 5.42 -28.45
N PRO A 418 4.33 5.44 -29.65
CA PRO A 418 4.63 4.47 -30.69
C PRO A 418 6.07 4.61 -31.23
N THR A 419 6.70 5.78 -31.08
CA THR A 419 8.04 6.05 -31.59
C THR A 419 9.13 5.67 -30.58
N THR A 420 8.92 5.96 -29.29
CA THR A 420 9.94 5.76 -28.25
C THR A 420 9.71 4.51 -27.40
N GLY A 421 8.53 3.88 -27.46
CA GLY A 421 8.14 2.77 -26.60
C GLY A 421 7.96 3.15 -25.11
N THR A 422 8.05 4.43 -24.77
CA THR A 422 7.88 4.90 -23.40
C THR A 422 6.38 5.03 -23.03
N ILE A 423 6.06 4.80 -21.75
CA ILE A 423 4.71 5.03 -21.24
C ILE A 423 4.46 6.53 -21.20
N MET A 424 3.43 6.97 -21.92
CA MET A 424 2.97 8.36 -21.92
C MET A 424 1.92 8.60 -20.82
N PHE A 425 1.00 7.66 -20.67
CA PHE A 425 -0.02 7.71 -19.61
C PHE A 425 -0.14 6.33 -18.98
N GLY A 426 -0.02 6.29 -17.67
CA GLY A 426 -0.22 5.08 -16.88
C GLY A 426 -1.69 4.70 -16.81
N ARG A 427 -1.94 3.39 -16.69
CA ARG A 427 -3.28 2.84 -16.43
C ARG A 427 -3.81 3.28 -15.08
N ASP A 428 -5.12 3.47 -14.97
CA ASP A 428 -5.81 3.81 -13.73
C ASP A 428 -6.20 2.57 -12.94
N ILE A 429 -6.48 1.46 -13.64
CA ILE A 429 -6.82 0.15 -13.08
C ILE A 429 -6.11 -0.97 -13.83
N ASP A 430 -5.97 -2.14 -13.17
CA ASP A 430 -5.49 -3.39 -13.77
C ASP A 430 -6.15 -4.60 -13.10
N TYR A 431 -5.95 -5.80 -13.64
CA TYR A 431 -6.36 -7.01 -12.93
C TYR A 431 -5.49 -7.22 -11.68
N GLY A 432 -6.09 -7.83 -10.65
CA GLY A 432 -5.47 -8.02 -9.34
C GLY A 432 -5.04 -9.46 -9.02
N PHE A 433 -5.10 -10.41 -9.97
CA PHE A 433 -4.73 -11.82 -9.75
C PHE A 433 -3.25 -11.99 -9.45
N ALA A 434 -2.42 -11.17 -10.09
CA ALA A 434 -1.00 -11.06 -9.80
C ALA A 434 -0.65 -9.63 -9.38
N ILE A 435 0.26 -9.49 -8.42
CA ILE A 435 0.72 -8.20 -7.90
C ILE A 435 2.25 -8.12 -7.89
N SER A 436 2.79 -6.91 -7.89
CA SER A 436 4.24 -6.75 -7.72
C SER A 436 4.65 -6.93 -6.26
N SER A 437 5.86 -7.41 -6.03
CA SER A 437 6.44 -7.57 -4.69
C SER A 437 6.47 -6.29 -3.84
N HIS A 438 6.38 -5.11 -4.46
CA HIS A 438 6.29 -3.83 -3.75
C HIS A 438 4.84 -3.42 -3.37
N LYS A 439 3.85 -4.23 -3.77
CA LYS A 439 2.43 -3.99 -3.48
C LYS A 439 1.80 -5.12 -2.66
N SER A 440 2.57 -6.18 -2.42
CA SER A 440 2.13 -7.38 -1.68
C SER A 440 1.91 -7.13 -0.17
#